data_d1d87b0bee051868324ac19dd27c589b
#
_entry.id   d1d87b0bee051868324ac19dd27c589b
#
_cell.length_a   1.000
_cell.length_b   1.000
_cell.length_c   1.000
_cell.angle_alpha   90.00
_cell.angle_beta   90.00
_cell.angle_gamma   90.00
#
_symmetry.space_group_name_H-M   'P 1'
#
loop_
_entity.id
_entity.type
_entity.pdbx_description
1 polymer ?
#
loop_
_entity_poly.entity_id
_entity_poly.type
_entity_poly.pdbx_seq_one_letter_code
_entity_poly.pdbx_strand_id
1 'polypeptide(L)'
;MAEAATAEHVVTRGPRFALAKFRPTTLPVALVSRSVLLDRLTEGAARRLTVVVGSAGAGKSVLLSSWAAARPPGVTAWLSCDRADADPVRFWAGFIEALRTVAPGCGADAAGRLATESVASADVTASIANDAAKLPDGSAIIIDDFHVAAATVSRDMTDLIEHWPAETVQLVLASRNDPPVRLHRLRMSGELCDIRDRDLAFSLAESRDLLANFGVEVGADELTRLHERSEGWAAALQMAALTLRGTTDPVRLARALDIGSYPIAEYFIAEVLNQQPAEVARFMLDTSVLGELTAGACAAVTERQDAAALLHSIHAANLFLVALDDERTSFRYHHLVRQALCAELRARDPTREQQLHLRAAEWYESAGDTRRAVRHYLAAKRSTGPCPCCMTGS
;
A
#
# COMPACT_ATOMS: atom_id res chain seq x y z
N MET A 1 -57.84 10.56 -35.04
CA MET A 1 -56.49 11.13 -34.98
C MET A 1 -56.00 10.95 -33.54
N ALA A 2 -55.23 9.92 -33.32
CA ALA A 2 -54.61 9.66 -32.02
C ALA A 2 -53.11 9.76 -32.22
N GLU A 3 -52.53 10.77 -31.60
CA GLU A 3 -51.09 11.04 -31.56
C GLU A 3 -50.42 9.99 -30.69
N ALA A 4 -49.64 9.12 -31.31
CA ALA A 4 -48.77 8.18 -30.62
C ALA A 4 -47.55 8.94 -30.13
N ALA A 5 -47.49 9.22 -28.81
CA ALA A 5 -46.31 9.73 -28.16
C ALA A 5 -45.23 8.62 -28.13
N THR A 6 -44.22 8.78 -28.96
CA THR A 6 -42.99 7.95 -28.93
C THR A 6 -42.23 8.31 -27.68
N ALA A 7 -42.27 7.42 -26.68
CA ALA A 7 -41.37 7.49 -25.51
C ALA A 7 -39.95 7.20 -25.99
N GLU A 8 -39.14 8.24 -26.14
CA GLU A 8 -37.69 8.10 -26.29
C GLU A 8 -37.14 7.42 -25.04
N HIS A 9 -36.72 6.17 -25.20
CA HIS A 9 -35.91 5.47 -24.19
C HIS A 9 -34.58 6.21 -24.11
N VAL A 10 -34.43 7.05 -23.09
CA VAL A 10 -33.12 7.57 -22.67
C VAL A 10 -32.34 6.39 -22.19
N VAL A 11 -31.55 5.81 -23.10
CA VAL A 11 -30.51 4.82 -22.75
C VAL A 11 -29.46 5.58 -21.96
N THR A 12 -29.58 5.59 -20.64
CA THR A 12 -28.53 6.06 -19.74
C THR A 12 -27.32 5.16 -19.97
N ARG A 13 -26.34 5.65 -20.76
CA ARG A 13 -25.07 4.99 -20.96
C ARG A 13 -24.36 4.94 -19.62
N GLY A 14 -24.18 3.75 -19.07
CA GLY A 14 -23.41 3.50 -17.85
C GLY A 14 -21.99 4.10 -17.90
N PRO A 15 -21.27 4.12 -16.78
CA PRO A 15 -19.92 4.68 -16.72
C PRO A 15 -19.00 4.09 -17.80
N ARG A 16 -18.18 4.93 -18.42
CA ARG A 16 -17.17 4.46 -19.38
C ARG A 16 -15.86 4.19 -18.63
N PHE A 17 -15.22 3.08 -18.93
CA PHE A 17 -13.96 2.65 -18.33
C PHE A 17 -12.84 2.55 -19.37
N ALA A 18 -11.62 2.84 -18.95
CA ALA A 18 -10.43 2.49 -19.72
C ALA A 18 -10.20 0.96 -19.67
N LEU A 19 -9.95 0.32 -20.80
CA LEU A 19 -9.74 -1.13 -20.86
C LEU A 19 -8.55 -1.61 -20.00
N ALA A 20 -7.55 -0.76 -19.80
CA ALA A 20 -6.41 -1.04 -18.94
C ALA A 20 -6.81 -1.34 -17.49
N LYS A 21 -7.96 -0.82 -17.03
CA LYS A 21 -8.51 -1.05 -15.69
C LYS A 21 -8.83 -2.51 -15.41
N PHE A 22 -9.10 -3.29 -16.47
CA PHE A 22 -9.51 -4.70 -16.41
C PHE A 22 -8.37 -5.64 -16.80
N ARG A 23 -7.13 -5.20 -16.69
CA ARG A 23 -5.95 -5.99 -17.01
C ARG A 23 -4.94 -5.96 -15.87
N PRO A 24 -4.27 -7.07 -15.59
CA PRO A 24 -3.13 -7.09 -14.69
C PRO A 24 -2.08 -6.06 -15.08
N THR A 25 -1.37 -5.52 -14.10
CA THR A 25 -0.23 -4.64 -14.32
C THR A 25 0.86 -5.39 -15.12
N THR A 26 1.48 -4.71 -16.08
CA THR A 26 2.61 -5.28 -16.85
C THR A 26 3.73 -5.69 -15.90
N LEU A 27 4.18 -6.94 -16.04
CA LEU A 27 5.26 -7.46 -15.22
C LEU A 27 6.59 -6.79 -15.56
N PRO A 28 7.42 -6.46 -14.57
CA PRO A 28 8.74 -5.91 -14.81
C PRO A 28 9.65 -6.95 -15.44
N VAL A 29 10.61 -6.50 -16.29
CA VAL A 29 11.60 -7.38 -16.91
C VAL A 29 12.47 -8.10 -15.88
N ALA A 30 12.79 -7.43 -14.78
CA ALA A 30 13.58 -7.97 -13.68
C ALA A 30 12.68 -8.57 -12.58
N LEU A 31 11.78 -9.47 -12.98
CA LEU A 31 10.86 -10.14 -12.05
C LEU A 31 11.60 -11.18 -11.21
N VAL A 32 11.38 -11.11 -9.89
CA VAL A 32 11.81 -12.15 -8.94
C VAL A 32 10.65 -13.13 -8.72
N SER A 33 10.93 -14.42 -8.81
CA SER A 33 9.94 -15.46 -8.55
C SER A 33 9.66 -15.56 -7.05
N ARG A 34 8.39 -15.44 -6.68
CA ARG A 34 7.88 -15.52 -5.30
C ARG A 34 7.04 -16.78 -5.10
N SER A 35 7.64 -17.95 -5.39
CA SER A 35 6.92 -19.26 -5.44
C SER A 35 6.08 -19.51 -4.18
N VAL A 36 6.64 -19.29 -2.99
CA VAL A 36 5.92 -19.49 -1.72
C VAL A 36 4.64 -18.62 -1.63
N LEU A 37 4.68 -17.38 -2.12
CA LEU A 37 3.50 -16.51 -2.11
C LEU A 37 2.51 -16.88 -3.22
N LEU A 38 2.99 -17.33 -4.36
CA LEU A 38 2.14 -17.82 -5.45
C LEU A 38 1.40 -19.09 -5.03
N ASP A 39 2.07 -19.99 -4.30
CA ASP A 39 1.46 -21.19 -3.73
C ASP A 39 0.39 -20.82 -2.70
N ARG A 40 0.69 -19.89 -1.78
CA ARG A 40 -0.30 -19.38 -0.80
C ARG A 40 -1.52 -18.73 -1.47
N LEU A 41 -1.33 -17.98 -2.57
CA LEU A 41 -2.45 -17.43 -3.34
C LEU A 41 -3.29 -18.55 -3.96
N THR A 42 -2.66 -19.59 -4.45
CA THR A 42 -3.35 -20.74 -5.04
C THR A 42 -4.11 -21.55 -3.98
N GLU A 43 -3.51 -21.79 -2.82
CA GLU A 43 -4.15 -22.41 -1.67
C GLU A 43 -5.32 -21.55 -1.13
N GLY A 44 -5.25 -20.25 -1.33
CA GLY A 44 -6.31 -19.30 -1.00
C GLY A 44 -7.63 -19.55 -1.74
N ALA A 45 -7.62 -20.33 -2.83
CA ALA A 45 -8.82 -20.73 -3.55
C ALA A 45 -9.80 -21.58 -2.67
N ALA A 46 -9.29 -22.24 -1.66
CA ALA A 46 -10.13 -22.97 -0.68
C ALA A 46 -10.69 -22.07 0.43
N ARG A 47 -10.51 -20.77 0.35
CA ARG A 47 -10.95 -19.79 1.36
C ARG A 47 -12.01 -18.87 0.77
N ARG A 48 -12.85 -18.31 1.63
CA ARG A 48 -13.91 -17.37 1.24
C ARG A 48 -13.32 -16.05 0.70
N LEU A 49 -12.21 -15.62 1.27
CA LEU A 49 -11.55 -14.39 0.89
C LEU A 49 -10.02 -14.53 0.96
N THR A 50 -9.33 -14.00 -0.03
CA THR A 50 -7.89 -13.75 0.02
C THR A 50 -7.65 -12.26 0.13
N VAL A 51 -6.84 -11.81 1.11
CA VAL A 51 -6.40 -10.42 1.20
C VAL A 51 -4.89 -10.31 1.06
N VAL A 52 -4.45 -9.33 0.29
CA VAL A 52 -3.04 -8.96 0.13
C VAL A 52 -2.90 -7.52 0.60
N VAL A 53 -2.45 -7.34 1.83
CA VAL A 53 -2.35 -6.03 2.47
C VAL A 53 -0.90 -5.66 2.66
N GLY A 54 -0.53 -4.49 2.16
CA GLY A 54 0.84 -4.00 2.30
C GLY A 54 1.00 -2.55 1.86
N SER A 55 2.05 -1.91 2.33
CA SER A 55 2.40 -0.53 2.05
C SER A 55 2.56 -0.24 0.54
N ALA A 56 2.65 1.04 0.20
CA ALA A 56 2.99 1.44 -1.17
C ALA A 56 4.36 0.84 -1.58
N GLY A 57 4.47 0.33 -2.81
CA GLY A 57 5.71 -0.27 -3.29
C GLY A 57 6.11 -1.61 -2.67
N ALA A 58 5.23 -2.27 -1.88
CA ALA A 58 5.47 -3.60 -1.33
C ALA A 58 5.40 -4.74 -2.38
N GLY A 59 4.96 -4.44 -3.61
CA GLY A 59 4.92 -5.43 -4.70
C GLY A 59 3.60 -6.18 -4.84
N LYS A 60 2.51 -5.74 -4.20
CA LYS A 60 1.17 -6.39 -4.25
C LYS A 60 0.70 -6.65 -5.68
N SER A 61 0.60 -5.60 -6.51
CA SER A 61 0.10 -5.69 -7.88
C SER A 61 0.99 -6.56 -8.76
N VAL A 62 2.32 -6.52 -8.56
CA VAL A 62 3.28 -7.37 -9.27
C VAL A 62 3.10 -8.84 -8.89
N LEU A 63 2.95 -9.15 -7.60
CA LEU A 63 2.66 -10.50 -7.12
C LEU A 63 1.38 -11.06 -7.72
N LEU A 64 0.28 -10.29 -7.66
CA LEU A 64 -1.01 -10.70 -8.18
C LEU A 64 -1.00 -10.82 -9.71
N SER A 65 -0.29 -9.94 -10.43
CA SER A 65 -0.11 -10.04 -11.87
C SER A 65 0.70 -11.28 -12.26
N SER A 66 1.74 -11.63 -11.48
CA SER A 66 2.53 -12.86 -11.67
C SER A 66 1.66 -14.10 -11.46
N TRP A 67 0.83 -14.08 -10.41
CA TRP A 67 -0.12 -15.15 -10.14
C TRP A 67 -1.17 -15.28 -11.24
N ALA A 68 -1.76 -14.17 -11.69
CA ALA A 68 -2.72 -14.16 -12.78
C ALA A 68 -2.11 -14.70 -14.11
N ALA A 69 -0.86 -14.35 -14.41
CA ALA A 69 -0.16 -14.81 -15.60
C ALA A 69 0.16 -16.33 -15.58
N ALA A 70 0.29 -16.92 -14.40
CA ALA A 70 0.51 -18.36 -14.23
C ALA A 70 -0.78 -19.19 -14.34
N ARG A 71 -1.95 -18.56 -14.39
CA ARG A 71 -3.26 -19.21 -14.47
C ARG A 71 -3.69 -19.42 -15.92
N PRO A 72 -4.64 -20.34 -16.17
CA PRO A 72 -5.22 -20.48 -17.51
C PRO A 72 -5.80 -19.13 -18.00
N PRO A 73 -5.69 -18.83 -19.30
CA PRO A 73 -6.29 -17.63 -19.84
C PRO A 73 -7.82 -17.64 -19.74
N GLY A 74 -8.42 -16.48 -19.49
CA GLY A 74 -9.88 -16.31 -19.46
C GLY A 74 -10.56 -16.73 -18.15
N VAL A 75 -9.81 -17.13 -17.11
CA VAL A 75 -10.37 -17.48 -15.78
C VAL A 75 -10.06 -16.44 -14.70
N THR A 76 -9.43 -15.34 -15.06
CA THR A 76 -9.10 -14.28 -14.08
C THR A 76 -9.70 -12.96 -14.50
N ALA A 77 -10.62 -12.44 -13.72
CA ALA A 77 -11.14 -11.09 -13.81
C ALA A 77 -10.26 -10.15 -12.97
N TRP A 78 -10.00 -8.95 -13.50
CA TRP A 78 -9.18 -7.94 -12.84
C TRP A 78 -9.90 -6.61 -12.79
N LEU A 79 -9.86 -5.93 -11.64
CA LEU A 79 -10.32 -4.56 -11.46
C LEU A 79 -9.24 -3.77 -10.70
N SER A 80 -8.61 -2.79 -11.38
CA SER A 80 -7.77 -1.80 -10.70
C SER A 80 -8.61 -0.61 -10.27
N CYS A 81 -8.68 -0.33 -8.98
CA CYS A 81 -9.41 0.81 -8.46
C CYS A 81 -8.64 2.12 -8.63
N ASP A 82 -9.34 3.18 -9.02
CA ASP A 82 -8.83 4.54 -9.08
C ASP A 82 -9.73 5.50 -8.28
N ARG A 83 -9.33 6.76 -8.13
CA ARG A 83 -10.06 7.75 -7.31
C ARG A 83 -11.54 7.91 -7.70
N ALA A 84 -11.91 7.65 -8.94
CA ALA A 84 -13.28 7.74 -9.37
C ALA A 84 -14.15 6.58 -8.84
N ASP A 85 -13.54 5.46 -8.45
CA ASP A 85 -14.24 4.32 -7.85
C ASP A 85 -14.57 4.53 -6.37
N ALA A 86 -14.24 5.67 -5.79
CA ALA A 86 -14.83 6.12 -4.53
C ALA A 86 -16.36 6.34 -4.65
N ASP A 87 -16.88 6.48 -5.87
CA ASP A 87 -18.31 6.41 -6.17
C ASP A 87 -18.79 4.95 -6.19
N PRO A 88 -19.73 4.54 -5.32
CA PRO A 88 -20.18 3.15 -5.22
C PRO A 88 -20.80 2.62 -6.52
N VAL A 89 -21.57 3.44 -7.23
CA VAL A 89 -22.22 3.02 -8.49
C VAL A 89 -21.16 2.71 -9.54
N ARG A 90 -20.14 3.57 -9.62
CA ARG A 90 -19.02 3.36 -10.53
C ARG A 90 -18.20 2.13 -10.15
N PHE A 91 -17.92 1.93 -8.87
CA PHE A 91 -17.19 0.73 -8.40
C PHE A 91 -17.91 -0.56 -8.80
N TRP A 92 -19.21 -0.67 -8.49
CA TRP A 92 -19.98 -1.86 -8.81
C TRP A 92 -20.16 -2.07 -10.31
N ALA A 93 -20.33 -1.01 -11.08
CA ALA A 93 -20.33 -1.10 -12.53
C ALA A 93 -18.97 -1.62 -13.06
N GLY A 94 -17.85 -1.14 -12.51
CA GLY A 94 -16.51 -1.64 -12.82
C GLY A 94 -16.33 -3.10 -12.43
N PHE A 95 -16.85 -3.51 -11.27
CA PHE A 95 -16.82 -4.90 -10.82
C PHE A 95 -17.58 -5.82 -11.82
N ILE A 96 -18.78 -5.42 -12.24
CA ILE A 96 -19.54 -6.16 -13.26
C ILE A 96 -18.78 -6.25 -14.58
N GLU A 97 -18.17 -5.16 -15.04
CA GLU A 97 -17.36 -5.17 -16.26
C GLU A 97 -16.12 -6.09 -16.13
N ALA A 98 -15.51 -6.16 -14.96
CA ALA A 98 -14.42 -7.11 -14.70
C ALA A 98 -14.92 -8.57 -14.84
N LEU A 99 -16.08 -8.92 -14.27
CA LEU A 99 -16.69 -10.24 -14.43
C LEU A 99 -16.95 -10.59 -15.90
N ARG A 100 -17.39 -9.62 -16.68
CA ARG A 100 -17.66 -9.79 -18.12
C ARG A 100 -16.42 -10.13 -18.94
N THR A 101 -15.22 -9.84 -18.44
CA THR A 101 -13.99 -10.27 -19.11
C THR A 101 -13.81 -11.80 -19.09
N VAL A 102 -14.40 -12.47 -18.09
CA VAL A 102 -14.40 -13.95 -17.96
C VAL A 102 -15.69 -14.54 -18.58
N ALA A 103 -16.84 -13.93 -18.30
CA ALA A 103 -18.15 -14.38 -18.81
C ALA A 103 -18.97 -13.18 -19.31
N PRO A 104 -19.05 -12.95 -20.64
CA PRO A 104 -19.67 -11.74 -21.22
C PRO A 104 -21.13 -11.48 -20.83
N GLY A 105 -21.89 -12.51 -20.47
CA GLY A 105 -23.29 -12.38 -20.01
C GLY A 105 -23.46 -12.09 -18.52
N CYS A 106 -22.38 -12.07 -17.76
CA CYS A 106 -22.41 -11.92 -16.31
C CYS A 106 -22.85 -10.52 -15.89
N GLY A 107 -23.60 -10.40 -14.77
CA GLY A 107 -23.99 -9.15 -14.16
C GLY A 107 -25.04 -8.34 -14.93
N ALA A 108 -25.82 -8.95 -15.82
CA ALA A 108 -26.83 -8.21 -16.61
C ALA A 108 -27.97 -7.67 -15.72
N ASP A 109 -28.50 -8.48 -14.80
CA ASP A 109 -29.52 -8.07 -13.85
C ASP A 109 -28.98 -7.04 -12.86
N ALA A 110 -27.81 -7.29 -12.28
CA ALA A 110 -27.14 -6.34 -11.38
C ALA A 110 -26.89 -4.97 -12.04
N ALA A 111 -26.45 -4.95 -13.28
CA ALA A 111 -26.25 -3.71 -14.04
C ALA A 111 -27.58 -2.96 -14.29
N GLY A 112 -28.66 -3.68 -14.60
CA GLY A 112 -30.00 -3.11 -14.75
C GLY A 112 -30.50 -2.45 -13.47
N ARG A 113 -30.34 -3.13 -12.33
CA ARG A 113 -30.70 -2.58 -11.00
C ARG A 113 -29.85 -1.38 -10.64
N LEU A 114 -28.57 -1.44 -10.83
CA LEU A 114 -27.64 -0.34 -10.55
C LEU A 114 -27.96 0.91 -11.35
N ALA A 115 -28.43 0.75 -12.60
CA ALA A 115 -28.83 1.86 -13.45
C ALA A 115 -30.14 2.52 -13.00
N THR A 116 -31.06 1.77 -12.37
CA THR A 116 -32.37 2.27 -11.93
C THR A 116 -32.34 2.80 -10.50
N GLU A 117 -31.63 2.16 -9.62
CA GLU A 117 -31.64 2.47 -8.17
C GLU A 117 -30.59 3.53 -7.81
N SER A 118 -29.57 3.75 -8.66
CA SER A 118 -28.44 4.69 -8.43
C SER A 118 -27.68 4.46 -7.12
N VAL A 119 -27.92 3.32 -6.46
CA VAL A 119 -27.30 2.89 -5.20
C VAL A 119 -27.07 1.39 -5.28
N ALA A 120 -25.94 0.93 -4.75
CA ALA A 120 -25.75 -0.51 -4.55
C ALA A 120 -26.68 -0.96 -3.43
N SER A 121 -27.41 -2.03 -3.66
CA SER A 121 -28.34 -2.63 -2.71
C SER A 121 -27.95 -4.09 -2.45
N ALA A 122 -28.49 -4.69 -1.39
CA ALA A 122 -28.33 -6.12 -1.13
C ALA A 122 -28.74 -6.98 -2.34
N ASP A 123 -29.72 -6.52 -3.13
CA ASP A 123 -30.17 -7.20 -4.33
C ASP A 123 -29.11 -7.17 -5.45
N VAL A 124 -28.36 -6.07 -5.57
CA VAL A 124 -27.24 -5.93 -6.55
C VAL A 124 -26.12 -6.91 -6.17
N THR A 125 -25.70 -6.93 -4.91
CA THR A 125 -24.63 -7.84 -4.45
C THR A 125 -25.04 -9.30 -4.54
N ALA A 126 -26.28 -9.64 -4.19
CA ALA A 126 -26.83 -10.99 -4.34
C ALA A 126 -26.87 -11.44 -5.82
N SER A 127 -27.30 -10.55 -6.73
CA SER A 127 -27.31 -10.83 -8.17
C SER A 127 -25.89 -11.07 -8.69
N ILE A 128 -24.90 -10.26 -8.24
CA ILE A 128 -23.48 -10.46 -8.59
C ILE A 128 -22.98 -11.82 -8.08
N ALA A 129 -23.26 -12.19 -6.81
CA ALA A 129 -22.85 -13.46 -6.25
C ALA A 129 -23.45 -14.67 -6.99
N ASN A 130 -24.74 -14.59 -7.36
CA ASN A 130 -25.43 -15.61 -8.13
C ASN A 130 -24.85 -15.79 -9.54
N ASP A 131 -24.42 -14.69 -10.16
CA ASP A 131 -23.78 -14.74 -11.48
C ASP A 131 -22.32 -15.21 -11.38
N ALA A 132 -21.61 -14.83 -10.33
CA ALA A 132 -20.28 -15.34 -10.06
C ALA A 132 -20.27 -16.88 -9.89
N ALA A 133 -21.31 -17.44 -9.30
CA ALA A 133 -21.45 -18.92 -9.16
C ALA A 133 -21.55 -19.66 -10.50
N LYS A 134 -21.81 -18.94 -11.61
CA LYS A 134 -21.89 -19.53 -12.97
C LYS A 134 -20.58 -19.39 -13.74
N LEU A 135 -19.56 -18.76 -13.16
CA LEU A 135 -18.23 -18.66 -13.78
C LEU A 135 -17.57 -20.04 -13.87
N PRO A 136 -16.64 -20.25 -14.81
CA PRO A 136 -15.87 -21.48 -14.87
C PRO A 136 -15.19 -21.80 -13.53
N ASP A 137 -15.17 -23.07 -13.17
CA ASP A 137 -14.48 -23.54 -11.97
C ASP A 137 -13.01 -23.09 -11.96
N GLY A 138 -12.56 -22.68 -10.78
CA GLY A 138 -11.23 -22.14 -10.60
C GLY A 138 -11.08 -20.70 -11.12
N SER A 139 -12.16 -19.98 -11.42
CA SER A 139 -12.09 -18.55 -11.71
C SER A 139 -11.59 -17.76 -10.50
N ALA A 140 -10.95 -16.62 -10.75
CA ALA A 140 -10.56 -15.67 -9.70
C ALA A 140 -10.94 -14.24 -10.09
N ILE A 141 -11.35 -13.47 -9.09
CA ILE A 141 -11.62 -12.06 -9.20
C ILE A 141 -10.64 -11.30 -8.33
N ILE A 142 -9.83 -10.46 -8.94
CA ILE A 142 -8.82 -9.65 -8.27
C ILE A 142 -9.26 -8.20 -8.30
N ILE A 143 -9.37 -7.59 -7.12
CA ILE A 143 -9.60 -6.15 -6.95
C ILE A 143 -8.32 -5.55 -6.40
N ASP A 144 -7.60 -4.84 -7.28
CA ASP A 144 -6.35 -4.17 -6.92
C ASP A 144 -6.63 -2.72 -6.48
N ASP A 145 -5.82 -2.23 -5.54
CA ASP A 145 -5.98 -0.92 -4.89
C ASP A 145 -7.36 -0.69 -4.27
N PHE A 146 -7.98 -1.73 -3.72
CA PHE A 146 -9.31 -1.68 -3.11
C PHE A 146 -9.46 -0.58 -2.06
N HIS A 147 -8.37 -0.17 -1.38
CA HIS A 147 -8.39 0.91 -0.38
C HIS A 147 -9.00 2.23 -0.89
N VAL A 148 -9.00 2.46 -2.19
CA VAL A 148 -9.54 3.68 -2.82
C VAL A 148 -11.07 3.73 -2.72
N ALA A 149 -11.73 2.59 -2.90
CA ALA A 149 -13.19 2.45 -2.83
C ALA A 149 -13.70 1.99 -1.45
N ALA A 150 -12.81 1.44 -0.62
CA ALA A 150 -13.15 0.70 0.59
C ALA A 150 -14.09 1.44 1.55
N ALA A 151 -13.90 2.75 1.74
CA ALA A 151 -14.72 3.54 2.67
C ALA A 151 -16.21 3.61 2.26
N THR A 152 -16.50 3.61 0.97
CA THR A 152 -17.85 3.80 0.43
C THR A 152 -18.58 2.50 0.13
N VAL A 153 -17.83 1.40 -0.16
CA VAL A 153 -18.41 0.12 -0.56
C VAL A 153 -18.27 -0.99 0.49
N SER A 154 -17.75 -0.69 1.68
CA SER A 154 -17.41 -1.69 2.69
C SER A 154 -18.59 -2.53 3.16
N ARG A 155 -19.76 -1.93 3.29
CA ARG A 155 -20.99 -2.63 3.70
C ARG A 155 -21.41 -3.64 2.64
N ASP A 156 -21.57 -3.18 1.41
CA ASP A 156 -22.01 -4.02 0.29
C ASP A 156 -20.95 -5.08 -0.05
N MET A 157 -19.67 -4.76 0.09
CA MET A 157 -18.59 -5.73 -0.05
C MET A 157 -18.64 -6.81 1.05
N THR A 158 -18.99 -6.44 2.28
CA THR A 158 -19.19 -7.40 3.36
C THR A 158 -20.34 -8.34 3.03
N ASP A 159 -21.46 -7.80 2.56
CA ASP A 159 -22.63 -8.58 2.17
C ASP A 159 -22.30 -9.49 0.97
N LEU A 160 -21.54 -9.01 0.00
CA LEU A 160 -21.05 -9.83 -1.12
C LEU A 160 -20.20 -11.01 -0.64
N ILE A 161 -19.21 -10.74 0.26
CA ILE A 161 -18.30 -11.78 0.79
C ILE A 161 -19.09 -12.86 1.54
N GLU A 162 -20.11 -12.50 2.31
CA GLU A 162 -20.94 -13.46 3.05
C GLU A 162 -21.68 -14.44 2.11
N HIS A 163 -22.02 -14.01 0.89
CA HIS A 163 -22.75 -14.80 -0.10
C HIS A 163 -21.88 -15.27 -1.27
N TRP A 164 -20.57 -15.02 -1.20
CA TRP A 164 -19.65 -15.34 -2.30
C TRP A 164 -19.53 -16.86 -2.52
N PRO A 165 -19.58 -17.35 -3.78
CA PRO A 165 -19.45 -18.77 -4.12
C PRO A 165 -17.98 -19.21 -4.03
N ALA A 166 -17.42 -19.21 -2.81
CA ALA A 166 -16.00 -19.43 -2.56
C ALA A 166 -15.51 -20.83 -2.95
N GLU A 167 -16.40 -21.78 -3.15
CA GLU A 167 -16.08 -23.15 -3.57
C GLU A 167 -15.67 -23.22 -5.03
N THR A 168 -16.12 -22.27 -5.87
CA THR A 168 -15.87 -22.24 -7.31
C THR A 168 -15.06 -21.02 -7.77
N VAL A 169 -15.19 -19.89 -7.09
CA VAL A 169 -14.59 -18.63 -7.49
C VAL A 169 -13.83 -17.97 -6.33
N GLN A 170 -12.53 -17.75 -6.54
CA GLN A 170 -11.68 -17.06 -5.57
C GLN A 170 -11.87 -15.55 -5.63
N LEU A 171 -12.12 -14.90 -4.50
CA LEU A 171 -12.14 -13.45 -4.37
C LEU A 171 -10.84 -12.97 -3.72
N VAL A 172 -10.14 -12.03 -4.37
CA VAL A 172 -8.87 -11.48 -3.92
C VAL A 172 -8.96 -9.95 -3.82
N LEU A 173 -8.68 -9.40 -2.65
CA LEU A 173 -8.60 -7.96 -2.41
C LEU A 173 -7.16 -7.56 -2.13
N ALA A 174 -6.60 -6.68 -2.96
CA ALA A 174 -5.32 -6.03 -2.67
C ALA A 174 -5.57 -4.61 -2.14
N SER A 175 -4.91 -4.26 -1.03
CA SER A 175 -5.16 -3.00 -0.35
C SER A 175 -3.88 -2.48 0.30
N ARG A 176 -3.80 -1.17 0.57
CA ARG A 176 -2.71 -0.60 1.39
C ARG A 176 -2.95 -0.85 2.88
N ASN A 177 -4.18 -0.85 3.31
CA ASN A 177 -4.62 -1.05 4.69
C ASN A 177 -5.68 -2.16 4.76
N ASP A 178 -6.01 -2.59 5.97
CA ASP A 178 -7.05 -3.58 6.17
C ASP A 178 -8.36 -3.11 5.52
N PRO A 179 -8.93 -3.92 4.60
CA PRO A 179 -10.27 -3.65 4.11
C PRO A 179 -11.26 -3.60 5.29
N PRO A 180 -12.15 -2.59 5.33
CA PRO A 180 -13.12 -2.45 6.42
C PRO A 180 -14.30 -3.44 6.27
N VAL A 181 -13.95 -4.71 6.06
CA VAL A 181 -14.85 -5.87 6.06
C VAL A 181 -14.56 -6.73 7.28
N ARG A 182 -15.43 -7.68 7.62
CA ARG A 182 -15.33 -8.46 8.88
C ARG A 182 -14.17 -9.48 8.88
N LEU A 183 -12.93 -9.02 8.62
CA LEU A 183 -11.73 -9.88 8.52
C LEU A 183 -11.50 -10.75 9.77
N HIS A 184 -11.76 -10.20 10.96
CA HIS A 184 -11.60 -10.95 12.21
C HIS A 184 -12.46 -12.22 12.25
N ARG A 185 -13.70 -12.15 11.75
CA ARG A 185 -14.61 -13.31 11.68
C ARG A 185 -14.06 -14.36 10.73
N LEU A 186 -13.67 -13.96 9.50
CA LEU A 186 -13.10 -14.87 8.50
C LEU A 186 -11.79 -15.50 8.98
N ARG A 187 -11.00 -14.76 9.76
CA ARG A 187 -9.76 -15.29 10.35
C ARG A 187 -10.05 -16.35 11.41
N MET A 188 -11.03 -16.11 12.28
CA MET A 188 -11.43 -17.07 13.31
C MET A 188 -12.07 -18.34 12.74
N SER A 189 -12.86 -18.24 11.66
CA SER A 189 -13.45 -19.39 10.97
C SER A 189 -12.47 -20.14 10.04
N GLY A 190 -11.24 -19.61 9.85
CA GLY A 190 -10.28 -20.19 8.92
C GLY A 190 -10.60 -19.97 7.44
N GLU A 191 -11.51 -19.04 7.13
CA GLU A 191 -11.98 -18.72 5.77
C GLU A 191 -11.19 -17.58 5.11
N LEU A 192 -10.09 -17.13 5.73
CA LEU A 192 -9.23 -16.04 5.23
C LEU A 192 -7.86 -16.57 4.81
N CYS A 193 -7.43 -16.27 3.59
CA CYS A 193 -6.03 -16.29 3.21
C CYS A 193 -5.47 -14.86 3.39
N ASP A 194 -4.48 -14.69 4.25
CA ASP A 194 -4.01 -13.38 4.73
C ASP A 194 -2.52 -13.20 4.41
N ILE A 195 -2.19 -12.35 3.43
CA ILE A 195 -0.82 -12.00 3.03
C ILE A 195 -0.54 -10.56 3.43
N ARG A 196 0.52 -10.32 4.21
CA ARG A 196 0.83 -9.05 4.84
C ARG A 196 2.19 -8.48 4.41
N ASP A 197 2.49 -7.22 4.80
CA ASP A 197 3.77 -6.56 4.52
C ASP A 197 4.98 -7.45 4.84
N ARG A 198 4.97 -8.12 5.99
CA ARG A 198 6.05 -9.03 6.41
C ARG A 198 6.24 -10.21 5.44
N ASP A 199 5.14 -10.69 4.83
CA ASP A 199 5.19 -11.78 3.86
C ASP A 199 5.63 -11.25 2.49
N LEU A 200 5.29 -9.99 2.18
CA LEU A 200 5.66 -9.29 0.95
C LEU A 200 7.12 -8.81 0.96
N ALA A 201 7.71 -8.59 2.14
CA ALA A 201 9.11 -8.22 2.24
C ALA A 201 10.00 -9.29 1.56
N PHE A 202 10.97 -8.84 0.78
CA PHE A 202 11.92 -9.73 0.14
C PHE A 202 12.85 -10.35 1.18
N SER A 203 13.12 -11.62 1.04
CA SER A 203 14.22 -12.28 1.76
C SER A 203 15.57 -11.81 1.22
N LEU A 204 16.65 -12.13 1.93
CA LEU A 204 18.01 -11.84 1.46
C LEU A 204 18.32 -12.52 0.12
N ALA A 205 17.82 -13.73 -0.10
CA ALA A 205 17.97 -14.45 -1.36
C ALA A 205 17.22 -13.75 -2.50
N GLU A 206 15.96 -13.39 -2.29
CA GLU A 206 15.16 -12.65 -3.27
C GLU A 206 15.73 -11.25 -3.56
N SER A 207 16.34 -10.59 -2.56
CA SER A 207 17.06 -9.32 -2.75
C SER A 207 18.27 -9.50 -3.67
N ARG A 208 19.02 -10.61 -3.52
CA ARG A 208 20.13 -10.97 -4.41
C ARG A 208 19.63 -11.21 -5.83
N ASP A 209 18.57 -11.99 -5.98
CA ASP A 209 17.99 -12.33 -7.29
C ASP A 209 17.50 -11.07 -8.01
N LEU A 210 16.89 -10.13 -7.28
CA LEU A 210 16.47 -8.85 -7.85
C LEU A 210 17.67 -8.07 -8.40
N LEU A 211 18.74 -7.91 -7.62
CA LEU A 211 19.95 -7.21 -8.06
C LEU A 211 20.58 -7.90 -9.28
N ALA A 212 20.68 -9.23 -9.24
CA ALA A 212 21.22 -10.02 -10.37
C ALA A 212 20.38 -9.85 -11.64
N ASN A 213 19.05 -9.80 -11.53
CA ASN A 213 18.15 -9.55 -12.68
C ASN A 213 18.33 -8.14 -13.27
N PHE A 214 18.85 -7.18 -12.51
CA PHE A 214 19.26 -5.87 -13.01
C PHE A 214 20.72 -5.82 -13.52
N GLY A 215 21.45 -6.95 -13.45
CA GLY A 215 22.87 -7.02 -13.80
C GLY A 215 23.77 -6.35 -12.76
N VAL A 216 23.35 -6.32 -11.51
CA VAL A 216 24.09 -5.73 -10.39
C VAL A 216 24.65 -6.85 -9.53
N GLU A 217 25.99 -6.94 -9.46
CA GLU A 217 26.70 -7.86 -8.57
C GLU A 217 27.25 -7.07 -7.38
N VAL A 218 26.92 -7.53 -6.18
CA VAL A 218 27.39 -6.96 -4.91
C VAL A 218 27.97 -8.05 -4.03
N GLY A 219 28.92 -7.69 -3.18
CA GLY A 219 29.48 -8.62 -2.19
C GLY A 219 28.43 -9.01 -1.14
N ALA A 220 28.70 -10.08 -0.39
CA ALA A 220 27.77 -10.59 0.63
C ALA A 220 27.47 -9.55 1.73
N ASP A 221 28.50 -8.81 2.16
CA ASP A 221 28.36 -7.79 3.20
C ASP A 221 27.55 -6.58 2.70
N GLU A 222 27.75 -6.16 1.44
CA GLU A 222 27.01 -5.10 0.80
C GLU A 222 25.53 -5.49 0.64
N LEU A 223 25.27 -6.71 0.18
CA LEU A 223 23.92 -7.26 0.06
C LEU A 223 23.21 -7.28 1.40
N THR A 224 23.88 -7.76 2.44
CA THR A 224 23.32 -7.81 3.80
C THR A 224 22.97 -6.41 4.29
N ARG A 225 23.88 -5.44 4.15
CA ARG A 225 23.62 -4.04 4.52
C ARG A 225 22.46 -3.42 3.73
N LEU A 226 22.40 -3.67 2.42
CA LEU A 226 21.31 -3.16 1.59
C LEU A 226 19.96 -3.76 2.02
N HIS A 227 19.94 -5.07 2.25
CA HIS A 227 18.73 -5.77 2.69
C HIS A 227 18.25 -5.28 4.06
N GLU A 228 19.15 -5.19 5.06
CA GLU A 228 18.82 -4.68 6.39
C GLU A 228 18.29 -3.25 6.36
N ARG A 229 18.88 -2.37 5.53
CA ARG A 229 18.43 -0.98 5.41
C ARG A 229 17.11 -0.84 4.67
N SER A 230 16.89 -1.65 3.64
CA SER A 230 15.63 -1.68 2.90
C SER A 230 14.52 -2.45 3.63
N GLU A 231 14.87 -3.20 4.68
CA GLU A 231 13.94 -4.12 5.37
C GLU A 231 13.18 -5.03 4.37
N GLY A 232 13.80 -5.36 3.24
CA GLY A 232 13.18 -6.13 2.16
C GLY A 232 12.11 -5.38 1.35
N TRP A 233 11.96 -4.07 1.50
CA TRP A 233 10.97 -3.31 0.75
C TRP A 233 11.28 -3.29 -0.75
N ALA A 234 10.37 -3.87 -1.55
CA ALA A 234 10.57 -4.11 -2.98
C ALA A 234 10.92 -2.84 -3.77
N ALA A 235 10.20 -1.73 -3.55
CA ALA A 235 10.46 -0.48 -4.26
C ALA A 235 11.85 0.08 -3.93
N ALA A 236 12.30 0.00 -2.68
CA ALA A 236 13.62 0.47 -2.29
C ALA A 236 14.73 -0.36 -2.93
N LEU A 237 14.59 -1.68 -2.91
CA LEU A 237 15.54 -2.60 -3.55
C LEU A 237 15.61 -2.37 -5.06
N GLN A 238 14.47 -2.17 -5.72
CA GLN A 238 14.42 -1.87 -7.15
C GLN A 238 15.12 -0.55 -7.48
N MET A 239 14.90 0.50 -6.69
CA MET A 239 15.57 1.79 -6.88
C MET A 239 17.07 1.70 -6.65
N ALA A 240 17.50 0.94 -5.63
CA ALA A 240 18.90 0.66 -5.41
C ALA A 240 19.53 -0.07 -6.61
N ALA A 241 18.84 -1.11 -7.13
CA ALA A 241 19.28 -1.85 -8.30
C ALA A 241 19.43 -0.95 -9.54
N LEU A 242 18.46 -0.07 -9.79
CA LEU A 242 18.52 0.91 -10.89
C LEU A 242 19.70 1.90 -10.73
N THR A 243 19.94 2.35 -9.51
CA THR A 243 21.06 3.28 -9.20
C THR A 243 22.43 2.63 -9.38
N LEU A 244 22.51 1.32 -9.05
CA LEU A 244 23.75 0.54 -9.14
C LEU A 244 24.00 -0.04 -10.52
N ARG A 245 23.02 -0.02 -11.40
CA ARG A 245 23.12 -0.59 -12.74
C ARG A 245 24.25 0.04 -13.53
N GLY A 246 25.16 -0.80 -14.05
CA GLY A 246 26.29 -0.38 -14.89
C GLY A 246 27.41 0.36 -14.13
N THR A 247 27.43 0.27 -12.78
CA THR A 247 28.51 0.86 -11.98
C THR A 247 29.24 -0.19 -11.17
N THR A 248 30.56 -0.10 -11.19
CA THR A 248 31.46 -0.83 -10.28
C THR A 248 32.10 0.12 -9.25
N ASP A 249 31.65 1.38 -9.23
CA ASP A 249 32.21 2.43 -8.37
C ASP A 249 31.79 2.20 -6.89
N PRO A 250 32.77 1.92 -5.99
CA PRO A 250 32.50 1.75 -4.57
C PRO A 250 31.81 2.95 -3.90
N VAL A 251 32.05 4.16 -4.43
CA VAL A 251 31.43 5.39 -3.91
C VAL A 251 29.93 5.43 -4.25
N ARG A 252 29.56 4.99 -5.44
CA ARG A 252 28.14 4.88 -5.84
C ARG A 252 27.45 3.76 -5.08
N LEU A 253 28.13 2.64 -4.86
CA LEU A 253 27.64 1.56 -4.02
C LEU A 253 27.40 2.06 -2.57
N ALA A 254 28.36 2.77 -1.99
CA ALA A 254 28.22 3.37 -0.67
C ALA A 254 27.05 4.39 -0.63
N ARG A 255 26.88 5.20 -1.67
CA ARG A 255 25.75 6.15 -1.80
C ARG A 255 24.39 5.49 -1.99
N ALA A 256 24.31 4.41 -2.76
CA ALA A 256 23.07 3.63 -2.87
C ALA A 256 22.71 2.95 -1.57
N LEU A 257 23.73 2.62 -0.76
CA LEU A 257 23.61 2.15 0.61
C LEU A 257 23.32 3.29 1.59
N ASP A 258 23.76 4.52 1.27
CA ASP A 258 23.49 5.71 2.07
C ASP A 258 22.22 6.39 1.51
N ILE A 259 21.09 5.87 1.94
CA ILE A 259 19.75 6.05 1.38
C ILE A 259 19.16 7.44 1.75
N GLY A 260 19.97 8.43 1.86
CA GLY A 260 19.60 9.82 1.56
C GLY A 260 19.55 10.05 0.04
N SER A 261 19.69 8.98 -0.76
CA SER A 261 19.68 9.08 -2.22
C SER A 261 18.28 9.44 -2.70
N TYR A 262 18.22 10.55 -3.36
CA TYR A 262 17.10 11.28 -3.93
C TYR A 262 15.92 10.45 -4.47
N PRO A 263 16.07 9.31 -5.18
CA PRO A 263 14.93 8.63 -5.81
C PRO A 263 13.95 7.98 -4.83
N ILE A 264 14.43 7.40 -3.71
CA ILE A 264 13.54 6.72 -2.74
C ILE A 264 12.77 7.76 -1.94
N ALA A 265 13.45 8.84 -1.55
CA ALA A 265 12.82 9.95 -0.85
C ALA A 265 11.76 10.62 -1.73
N GLU A 266 12.06 10.90 -3.00
CA GLU A 266 11.10 11.46 -3.97
C GLU A 266 9.89 10.55 -4.15
N TYR A 267 10.10 9.25 -4.35
CA TYR A 267 9.00 8.28 -4.48
C TYR A 267 8.11 8.31 -3.23
N PHE A 268 8.71 8.24 -2.04
CA PHE A 268 7.97 8.25 -0.79
C PHE A 268 7.17 9.55 -0.62
N ILE A 269 7.79 10.70 -0.88
CA ILE A 269 7.13 12.00 -0.76
C ILE A 269 5.96 12.10 -1.75
N ALA A 270 6.15 11.73 -3.02
CA ALA A 270 5.14 11.84 -4.05
C ALA A 270 3.98 10.85 -3.84
N GLU A 271 4.30 9.58 -3.62
CA GLU A 271 3.32 8.49 -3.62
C GLU A 271 2.69 8.22 -2.25
N VAL A 272 3.31 8.70 -1.17
CA VAL A 272 2.83 8.44 0.18
C VAL A 272 2.50 9.73 0.91
N LEU A 273 3.50 10.58 1.19
CA LEU A 273 3.31 11.74 2.07
C LEU A 273 2.32 12.76 1.48
N ASN A 274 2.45 13.11 0.20
CA ASN A 274 1.57 14.10 -0.45
C ASN A 274 0.14 13.59 -0.69
N GLN A 275 -0.13 12.31 -0.49
CA GLN A 275 -1.46 11.74 -0.57
C GLN A 275 -2.21 11.80 0.78
N GLN A 276 -1.51 12.17 1.86
CA GLN A 276 -2.12 12.23 3.19
C GLN A 276 -2.81 13.58 3.46
N PRO A 277 -3.81 13.60 4.35
CA PRO A 277 -4.31 14.85 4.90
C PRO A 277 -3.17 15.69 5.47
N ALA A 278 -3.24 17.01 5.32
CA ALA A 278 -2.16 17.92 5.70
C ALA A 278 -1.71 17.76 7.16
N GLU A 279 -2.64 17.47 8.08
CA GLU A 279 -2.33 17.24 9.50
C GLU A 279 -1.56 15.94 9.72
N VAL A 280 -1.90 14.86 9.00
CA VAL A 280 -1.18 13.57 9.08
C VAL A 280 0.22 13.71 8.51
N ALA A 281 0.35 14.34 7.33
CA ALA A 281 1.65 14.59 6.71
C ALA A 281 2.55 15.44 7.63
N ARG A 282 2.00 16.48 8.24
CA ARG A 282 2.72 17.32 9.20
C ARG A 282 3.14 16.55 10.46
N PHE A 283 2.24 15.74 11.01
CA PHE A 283 2.55 14.90 12.16
C PHE A 283 3.69 13.92 11.85
N MET A 284 3.66 13.28 10.67
CA MET A 284 4.72 12.39 10.23
C MET A 284 6.07 13.11 10.11
N LEU A 285 6.09 14.31 9.53
CA LEU A 285 7.30 15.13 9.43
C LEU A 285 7.83 15.49 10.82
N ASP A 286 6.97 16.03 11.69
CA ASP A 286 7.36 16.51 13.01
C ASP A 286 7.87 15.39 13.93
N THR A 287 7.29 14.19 13.84
CA THR A 287 7.69 13.05 14.66
C THR A 287 8.87 12.27 14.09
N SER A 288 9.31 12.57 12.86
CA SER A 288 10.45 11.88 12.21
C SER A 288 11.77 12.04 12.97
N VAL A 289 11.93 13.10 13.75
CA VAL A 289 13.10 13.34 14.59
C VAL A 289 13.26 12.27 15.68
N LEU A 290 12.15 11.63 16.11
CA LEU A 290 12.15 10.58 17.12
C LEU A 290 12.63 9.24 16.54
N GLY A 291 13.38 8.49 17.35
CA GLY A 291 13.78 7.10 16.98
C GLY A 291 12.72 6.08 17.33
N GLU A 292 11.97 6.34 18.37
CA GLU A 292 10.85 5.57 18.89
C GLU A 292 9.66 6.49 19.09
N LEU A 293 8.51 6.06 18.65
CA LEU A 293 7.27 6.82 18.63
C LEU A 293 6.33 6.25 19.69
N THR A 294 6.25 6.93 20.83
CA THR A 294 5.23 6.68 21.85
C THR A 294 4.27 7.84 21.87
N ALA A 295 3.05 7.63 22.37
CA ALA A 295 2.06 8.69 22.48
C ALA A 295 2.60 9.92 23.24
N GLY A 296 3.33 9.69 24.36
CA GLY A 296 3.92 10.75 25.17
C GLY A 296 5.00 11.55 24.45
N ALA A 297 5.96 10.85 23.79
CA ALA A 297 7.03 11.52 23.05
C ALA A 297 6.48 12.31 21.85
N CYS A 298 5.53 11.75 21.13
CA CYS A 298 4.90 12.41 19.99
C CYS A 298 4.07 13.63 20.45
N ALA A 299 3.31 13.49 21.53
CA ALA A 299 2.55 14.61 22.10
C ALA A 299 3.45 15.77 22.52
N ALA A 300 4.57 15.48 23.18
CA ALA A 300 5.54 16.49 23.61
C ALA A 300 6.18 17.23 22.42
N VAL A 301 6.60 16.48 21.38
CA VAL A 301 7.28 17.06 20.22
C VAL A 301 6.31 17.87 19.36
N THR A 302 5.09 17.39 19.15
CA THR A 302 4.10 18.02 18.26
C THR A 302 3.16 19.00 18.99
N GLU A 303 3.16 19.02 20.33
CA GLU A 303 2.21 19.75 21.19
C GLU A 303 0.76 19.35 20.93
N ARG A 304 0.51 18.09 20.56
CA ARG A 304 -0.81 17.55 20.23
C ARG A 304 -1.29 16.57 21.28
N GLN A 305 -2.54 16.73 21.71
CA GLN A 305 -3.18 15.81 22.67
C GLN A 305 -3.69 14.52 22.00
N ASP A 306 -3.94 14.54 20.69
CA ASP A 306 -4.45 13.43 19.90
C ASP A 306 -3.34 12.55 19.26
N ALA A 307 -2.08 12.72 19.71
CA ALA A 307 -0.92 11.98 19.17
C ALA A 307 -1.11 10.45 19.17
N ALA A 308 -1.74 9.90 20.21
CA ALA A 308 -2.05 8.46 20.29
C ALA A 308 -2.99 8.02 19.17
N ALA A 309 -4.06 8.77 18.93
CA ALA A 309 -5.03 8.47 17.88
C ALA A 309 -4.39 8.56 16.48
N LEU A 310 -3.54 9.58 16.25
CA LEU A 310 -2.78 9.72 14.99
C LEU A 310 -1.81 8.57 14.77
N LEU A 311 -1.06 8.14 15.78
CA LEU A 311 -0.16 6.98 15.65
C LEU A 311 -0.93 5.72 15.26
N HIS A 312 -2.06 5.45 15.91
CA HIS A 312 -2.88 4.30 15.57
C HIS A 312 -3.46 4.41 14.15
N SER A 313 -3.91 5.60 13.73
CA SER A 313 -4.45 5.79 12.38
C SER A 313 -3.38 5.62 11.30
N ILE A 314 -2.17 6.14 11.53
CA ILE A 314 -1.01 6.00 10.63
C ILE A 314 -0.60 4.51 10.53
N HIS A 315 -0.57 3.80 11.65
CA HIS A 315 -0.27 2.37 11.66
C HIS A 315 -1.36 1.57 10.94
N ALA A 316 -2.64 1.82 11.22
CA ALA A 316 -3.76 1.16 10.56
C ALA A 316 -3.80 1.42 9.04
N ALA A 317 -3.33 2.61 8.62
CA ALA A 317 -3.20 2.98 7.22
C ALA A 317 -1.93 2.40 6.54
N ASN A 318 -1.13 1.57 7.22
CA ASN A 318 0.16 1.03 6.73
C ASN A 318 1.09 2.10 6.15
N LEU A 319 1.18 3.25 6.83
CA LEU A 319 2.06 4.35 6.45
C LEU A 319 3.47 4.17 7.04
N PHE A 320 4.02 2.96 6.87
CA PHE A 320 5.39 2.61 7.24
C PHE A 320 5.73 2.77 8.73
N LEU A 321 4.74 2.60 9.60
CA LEU A 321 4.97 2.41 11.02
C LEU A 321 5.09 0.92 11.35
N VAL A 322 6.18 0.57 12.04
CA VAL A 322 6.46 -0.76 12.55
C VAL A 322 6.21 -0.74 14.05
N ALA A 323 5.32 -1.61 14.54
CA ALA A 323 5.11 -1.79 15.97
C ALA A 323 6.34 -2.45 16.60
N LEU A 324 6.77 -1.95 17.76
CA LEU A 324 7.91 -2.48 18.52
C LEU A 324 7.47 -3.41 19.65
N ASP A 325 6.18 -3.42 19.98
CA ASP A 325 5.56 -4.26 21.00
C ASP A 325 4.25 -4.87 20.49
N ASP A 326 3.80 -5.95 21.12
CA ASP A 326 2.55 -6.64 20.79
C ASP A 326 1.32 -5.80 21.16
N GLU A 327 1.44 -4.92 22.14
CA GLU A 327 0.37 -4.02 22.63
C GLU A 327 0.18 -2.82 21.70
N ARG A 328 1.10 -2.60 20.74
CA ARG A 328 1.09 -1.47 19.80
C ARG A 328 1.07 -0.11 20.49
N THR A 329 1.86 0.02 21.54
CA THR A 329 2.03 1.29 22.28
C THR A 329 3.27 2.04 21.85
N SER A 330 4.24 1.32 21.24
CA SER A 330 5.50 1.85 20.75
C SER A 330 5.71 1.47 19.30
N PHE A 331 6.15 2.44 18.49
CA PHE A 331 6.36 2.28 17.07
C PHE A 331 7.70 2.87 16.64
N ARG A 332 8.13 2.53 15.45
CA ARG A 332 9.17 3.25 14.71
C ARG A 332 8.74 3.43 13.26
N TYR A 333 9.24 4.45 12.61
CA TYR A 333 9.17 4.47 11.15
C TYR A 333 10.10 3.42 10.54
N HIS A 334 9.71 2.86 9.39
CA HIS A 334 10.62 2.16 8.51
C HIS A 334 11.86 3.04 8.27
N HIS A 335 13.05 2.44 8.30
CA HIS A 335 14.31 3.20 8.32
C HIS A 335 14.43 4.23 7.19
N LEU A 336 14.13 3.82 5.96
CA LEU A 336 14.20 4.68 4.78
C LEU A 336 13.19 5.82 4.79
N VAL A 337 11.98 5.51 5.25
CA VAL A 337 10.89 6.48 5.37
C VAL A 337 11.25 7.54 6.40
N ARG A 338 11.80 7.15 7.54
CA ARG A 338 12.29 8.11 8.53
C ARG A 338 13.36 9.03 7.95
N GLN A 339 14.31 8.49 7.18
CA GLN A 339 15.35 9.30 6.53
C GLN A 339 14.76 10.30 5.53
N ALA A 340 13.79 9.84 4.69
CA ALA A 340 13.09 10.70 3.74
C ALA A 340 12.32 11.81 4.44
N LEU A 341 11.58 11.49 5.52
CA LEU A 341 10.86 12.48 6.32
C LEU A 341 11.78 13.50 6.97
N CYS A 342 12.91 13.06 7.56
CA CYS A 342 13.91 13.98 8.15
C CYS A 342 14.54 14.89 7.09
N ALA A 343 14.85 14.36 5.91
CA ALA A 343 15.40 15.16 4.81
C ALA A 343 14.39 16.21 4.33
N GLU A 344 13.13 15.82 4.17
CA GLU A 344 12.03 16.69 3.76
C GLU A 344 11.72 17.77 4.80
N LEU A 345 11.69 17.41 6.10
CA LEU A 345 11.53 18.36 7.19
C LEU A 345 12.63 19.42 7.17
N ARG A 346 13.88 18.98 7.03
CA ARG A 346 15.04 19.87 6.97
C ARG A 346 15.00 20.78 5.74
N ALA A 347 14.57 20.25 4.59
CA ALA A 347 14.46 21.04 3.36
C ALA A 347 13.35 22.09 3.45
N ARG A 348 12.22 21.76 4.08
CA ARG A 348 11.08 22.68 4.25
C ARG A 348 11.29 23.72 5.32
N ASP A 349 11.78 23.29 6.49
CA ASP A 349 11.91 24.17 7.66
C ASP A 349 13.00 23.67 8.64
N PRO A 350 14.27 24.09 8.41
CA PRO A 350 15.38 23.73 9.32
C PRO A 350 15.18 24.26 10.76
N THR A 351 14.53 25.40 10.91
CA THR A 351 14.26 26.00 12.23
C THR A 351 13.30 25.13 13.03
N ARG A 352 12.29 24.59 12.33
CA ARG A 352 11.34 23.66 12.95
C ARG A 352 12.03 22.36 13.34
N GLU A 353 12.90 21.78 12.51
CA GLU A 353 13.69 20.60 12.88
C GLU A 353 14.42 20.81 14.20
N GLN A 354 15.08 21.95 14.36
CA GLN A 354 15.78 22.32 15.58
C GLN A 354 14.83 22.39 16.80
N GLN A 355 13.69 23.06 16.65
CA GLN A 355 12.69 23.18 17.73
C GLN A 355 12.16 21.82 18.18
N LEU A 356 11.86 20.93 17.23
CA LEU A 356 11.40 19.57 17.49
C LEU A 356 12.45 18.76 18.25
N HIS A 357 13.72 18.90 17.89
CA HIS A 357 14.81 18.27 18.63
C HIS A 357 14.95 18.82 20.06
N LEU A 358 14.76 20.12 20.29
CA LEU A 358 14.79 20.69 21.64
C LEU A 358 13.64 20.15 22.50
N ARG A 359 12.40 20.13 21.98
CA ARG A 359 11.25 19.56 22.69
C ARG A 359 11.44 18.08 23.03
N ALA A 360 12.00 17.30 22.06
CA ALA A 360 12.33 15.91 22.31
C ALA A 360 13.37 15.75 23.42
N ALA A 361 14.41 16.62 23.44
CA ALA A 361 15.43 16.60 24.49
C ALA A 361 14.85 16.88 25.87
N GLU A 362 14.04 17.93 26.00
CA GLU A 362 13.36 18.31 27.25
C GLU A 362 12.43 17.19 27.76
N TRP A 363 11.70 16.55 26.83
CA TRP A 363 10.82 15.44 27.19
C TRP A 363 11.62 14.22 27.71
N TYR A 364 12.69 13.82 26.99
CA TYR A 364 13.52 12.70 27.42
C TYR A 364 14.27 13.01 28.74
N GLU A 365 14.69 14.24 28.96
CA GLU A 365 15.29 14.68 30.19
C GLU A 365 14.31 14.57 31.38
N SER A 366 13.06 15.04 31.19
CA SER A 366 12.00 14.91 32.20
C SER A 366 11.60 13.45 32.48
N ALA A 367 11.73 12.58 31.48
CA ALA A 367 11.50 11.14 31.60
C ALA A 367 12.71 10.36 32.16
N GLY A 368 13.83 11.04 32.46
CA GLY A 368 15.04 10.42 33.00
C GLY A 368 15.94 9.71 31.98
N ASP A 369 15.63 9.78 30.70
CA ASP A 369 16.45 9.21 29.62
C ASP A 369 17.51 10.21 29.14
N THR A 370 18.53 10.37 29.97
CA THR A 370 19.64 11.29 29.70
C THR A 370 20.35 11.00 28.37
N ARG A 371 20.44 9.73 27.98
CA ARG A 371 21.13 9.32 26.73
C ARG A 371 20.40 9.85 25.49
N ARG A 372 19.08 9.70 25.45
CA ARG A 372 18.26 10.23 24.36
C ARG A 372 18.20 11.76 24.40
N ALA A 373 18.07 12.37 25.58
CA ALA A 373 18.09 13.82 25.76
C ALA A 373 19.36 14.46 25.15
N VAL A 374 20.56 13.97 25.54
CA VAL A 374 21.83 14.47 25.02
C VAL A 374 21.93 14.33 23.50
N ARG A 375 21.47 13.21 22.94
CA ARG A 375 21.46 13.00 21.48
C ARG A 375 20.63 14.09 20.78
N HIS A 376 19.47 14.42 21.29
CA HIS A 376 18.58 15.44 20.71
C HIS A 376 19.14 16.86 20.89
N TYR A 377 19.75 17.19 22.02
CA TYR A 377 20.45 18.47 22.20
C TYR A 377 21.60 18.65 21.20
N LEU A 378 22.37 17.58 20.94
CA LEU A 378 23.46 17.62 19.94
C LEU A 378 22.91 17.77 18.52
N ALA A 379 21.79 17.11 18.19
CA ALA A 379 21.14 17.24 16.90
C ALA A 379 20.61 18.67 16.66
N ALA A 380 19.96 19.27 17.67
CA ALA A 380 19.48 20.66 17.62
C ALA A 380 20.62 21.65 17.32
N LYS A 381 21.82 21.45 17.86
CA LYS A 381 22.98 22.30 17.60
C LYS A 381 23.53 22.13 16.17
N ARG A 382 23.43 20.95 15.57
CA ARG A 382 23.90 20.67 14.19
C ARG A 382 23.00 21.29 13.14
N SER A 383 21.73 21.45 13.39
CA SER A 383 20.76 22.07 12.49
C SER A 383 21.01 23.58 12.28
N THR A 384 21.86 24.21 13.09
CA THR A 384 22.24 25.66 12.98
C THR A 384 23.54 25.89 12.23
N GLY A 385 24.27 24.84 11.81
CA GLY A 385 25.52 24.97 11.06
C GLY A 385 25.29 25.23 9.56
N PRO A 386 26.10 26.10 8.90
CA PRO A 386 26.02 26.28 7.47
C PRO A 386 26.31 24.93 6.76
N CYS A 387 25.55 24.66 5.69
CA CYS A 387 25.73 23.49 4.86
C CYS A 387 27.20 23.39 4.41
N PRO A 388 27.89 22.23 4.53
CA PRO A 388 29.29 22.08 4.09
C PRO A 388 29.51 22.42 2.62
N CYS A 389 28.44 22.48 1.81
CA CYS A 389 28.49 22.85 0.40
C CYS A 389 28.69 24.35 0.15
N CYS A 390 28.54 25.22 1.15
CA CYS A 390 28.68 26.67 1.00
C CYS A 390 30.09 27.21 1.37
N MET A 391 31.01 26.34 1.77
CA MET A 391 32.38 26.73 2.18
C MET A 391 33.45 26.55 1.10
N THR A 392 33.08 26.39 -0.17
CA THR A 392 34.04 26.42 -1.27
C THR A 392 33.72 27.58 -2.19
N GLY A 393 34.16 28.79 -1.78
CA GLY A 393 34.02 30.01 -2.56
C GLY A 393 34.77 31.15 -1.91
N SER A 394 36.12 31.12 -1.86
CA SER A 394 37.03 32.27 -1.80
C SER A 394 38.41 31.79 -2.22
#